data_d6824702fa7b6f61af5bb60476857f88
#
_entry.id   d6824702fa7b6f61af5bb60476857f88
#
_cell.length_a   1.000
_cell.length_b   1.000
_cell.length_c   1.000
_cell.angle_alpha   90.00
_cell.angle_beta   90.00
_cell.angle_gamma   90.00
#
_symmetry.space_group_name_H-M   'P 1'
#
loop_
_entity.id
_entity.type
_entity.pdbx_description
1 polymer ?
#
loop_
_entity_poly.entity_id
_entity_poly.type
_entity_poly.pdbx_seq_one_letter_code
_entity_poly.pdbx_strand_id
1 'polypeptide(L)'
;MATFDELVKQVNDNLTKERDRGTAFEKMVVAYLKNEPAYKQKFQDVWMLNEVPAEYHISKKDTGVDIVAKDYDGNLTAVQAKFYKGKVSKAGIDSFVAETGKKVYSAGMLVSSTDDWNRNARKTLDDTTKPFTVIGLSQLRHADFDWQKFSFAKENTNLSKKKPKKLRPYQETAINNSLKYFKEHDRGKLIMAPGTGKTFTSLKIAEALMRDQKKKQFNVLYLVPSIQLLSQTLFSWNSDISDDIHMTSLSVVSDTKANKQKDKNDDDLGAREIGFEPTTNVQDLVDHYKLIEEHNLPNDMRVVFSTYQSIDVIKQAQKDGYPEFDLIIADEAHRTTGAIAEKEGDTTFTEVHSNTNVKGKLRLYQTATPKIYDQNAKKKAKENSIVVSSMDDKSIYGDEIFRLGFGDAVAQGYLTDYKVSV
;
A
#
# COMPACT_ATOMS: atom_id res chain seq x y z
N MET A 1 -25.61 -7.21 9.01
CA MET A 1 -24.92 -6.18 8.18
C MET A 1 -24.69 -6.79 6.81
N ALA A 2 -25.22 -6.18 5.74
CA ALA A 2 -25.00 -6.71 4.39
C ALA A 2 -23.52 -6.59 4.05
N THR A 3 -22.85 -7.71 3.94
CA THR A 3 -21.47 -7.83 3.49
C THR A 3 -21.41 -7.77 1.96
N PHE A 4 -20.25 -7.61 1.39
CA PHE A 4 -20.07 -7.76 -0.06
C PHE A 4 -20.65 -9.11 -0.57
N ASP A 5 -20.42 -10.19 0.19
CA ASP A 5 -20.92 -11.52 -0.15
C ASP A 5 -22.45 -11.61 -0.19
N GLU A 6 -23.14 -10.89 0.70
CA GLU A 6 -24.61 -10.83 0.68
C GLU A 6 -25.12 -10.07 -0.53
N LEU A 7 -24.44 -9.01 -0.98
CA LEU A 7 -24.77 -8.33 -2.23
C LEU A 7 -24.53 -9.24 -3.45
N VAL A 8 -23.42 -9.97 -3.47
CA VAL A 8 -23.14 -10.98 -4.51
C VAL A 8 -24.22 -12.05 -4.53
N LYS A 9 -24.67 -12.51 -3.35
CA LYS A 9 -25.76 -13.46 -3.23
C LYS A 9 -27.07 -12.88 -3.78
N GLN A 10 -27.43 -11.64 -3.44
CA GLN A 10 -28.61 -10.96 -3.97
C GLN A 10 -28.58 -10.85 -5.50
N VAL A 11 -27.43 -10.52 -6.07
CA VAL A 11 -27.23 -10.49 -7.53
C VAL A 11 -27.50 -11.86 -8.15
N ASN A 12 -26.98 -12.94 -7.56
CA ASN A 12 -27.16 -14.29 -8.06
C ASN A 12 -28.59 -14.80 -7.92
N ASP A 13 -29.28 -14.46 -6.83
CA ASP A 13 -30.64 -14.94 -6.50
C ASP A 13 -31.71 -14.19 -7.32
N ASN A 14 -31.52 -12.89 -7.57
CA ASN A 14 -32.52 -12.05 -8.22
C ASN A 14 -32.32 -11.86 -9.74
N LEU A 15 -31.11 -12.10 -10.27
CA LEU A 15 -30.81 -11.90 -11.69
C LEU A 15 -30.50 -13.24 -12.36
N THR A 16 -31.26 -13.59 -13.37
CA THR A 16 -31.13 -14.87 -14.10
C THR A 16 -30.14 -14.78 -15.27
N LYS A 17 -30.08 -13.61 -15.95
CA LYS A 17 -29.19 -13.42 -17.12
C LYS A 17 -27.78 -13.02 -16.68
N GLU A 18 -26.77 -13.61 -17.30
CA GLU A 18 -25.35 -13.31 -17.02
C GLU A 18 -25.03 -11.84 -17.27
N ARG A 19 -25.56 -11.25 -18.34
CA ARG A 19 -25.38 -9.84 -18.67
C ARG A 19 -25.87 -8.92 -17.54
N ASP A 20 -27.06 -9.20 -16.99
CA ASP A 20 -27.64 -8.35 -15.93
C ASP A 20 -26.81 -8.46 -14.63
N ARG A 21 -26.27 -9.67 -14.34
CA ARG A 21 -25.34 -9.88 -13.22
C ARG A 21 -24.01 -9.15 -13.44
N GLY A 22 -23.51 -9.15 -14.69
CA GLY A 22 -22.31 -8.39 -15.07
C GLY A 22 -22.51 -6.90 -14.80
N THR A 23 -23.60 -6.32 -15.32
CA THR A 23 -23.91 -4.89 -15.12
C THR A 23 -24.13 -4.53 -13.64
N ALA A 24 -24.73 -5.44 -12.85
CA ALA A 24 -24.86 -5.23 -11.41
C ALA A 24 -23.47 -5.18 -10.74
N PHE A 25 -22.56 -6.05 -11.13
CA PHE A 25 -21.19 -6.04 -10.60
C PHE A 25 -20.40 -4.81 -11.04
N GLU A 26 -20.53 -4.37 -12.29
CA GLU A 26 -19.94 -3.11 -12.78
C GLU A 26 -20.37 -1.92 -11.89
N LYS A 27 -21.66 -1.81 -11.53
CA LYS A 27 -22.16 -0.78 -10.61
C LYS A 27 -21.55 -0.89 -9.20
N MET A 28 -21.34 -2.11 -8.70
CA MET A 28 -20.65 -2.33 -7.43
C MET A 28 -19.17 -1.87 -7.53
N VAL A 29 -18.50 -2.12 -8.66
CA VAL A 29 -17.11 -1.68 -8.88
C VAL A 29 -17.04 -0.15 -8.95
N VAL A 30 -17.96 0.52 -9.65
CA VAL A 30 -18.04 2.00 -9.63
C VAL A 30 -18.21 2.52 -8.20
N ALA A 31 -19.11 1.92 -7.42
CA ALA A 31 -19.30 2.31 -6.03
C ALA A 31 -18.02 2.08 -5.19
N TYR A 32 -17.33 0.98 -5.43
CA TYR A 32 -16.05 0.69 -4.77
C TYR A 32 -15.00 1.76 -5.07
N LEU A 33 -14.77 2.06 -6.34
CA LEU A 33 -13.76 3.04 -6.75
C LEU A 33 -14.10 4.48 -6.30
N LYS A 34 -15.38 4.83 -6.18
CA LYS A 34 -15.82 6.14 -5.68
C LYS A 34 -15.76 6.30 -4.16
N ASN A 35 -15.82 5.20 -3.40
CA ASN A 35 -15.98 5.25 -1.94
C ASN A 35 -14.81 4.66 -1.16
N GLU A 36 -14.03 3.74 -1.73
CA GLU A 36 -12.83 3.24 -1.08
C GLU A 36 -11.82 4.38 -0.90
N PRO A 37 -11.40 4.69 0.34
CA PRO A 37 -10.59 5.87 0.63
C PRO A 37 -9.36 6.01 -0.27
N ALA A 38 -8.66 4.91 -0.53
CA ALA A 38 -7.48 4.89 -1.37
C ALA A 38 -7.78 5.34 -2.82
N TYR A 39 -8.87 4.87 -3.41
CA TYR A 39 -9.25 5.24 -4.77
C TYR A 39 -9.93 6.62 -4.85
N LYS A 40 -10.66 7.00 -3.81
CA LYS A 40 -11.23 8.35 -3.70
C LYS A 40 -10.16 9.44 -3.68
N GLN A 41 -8.97 9.13 -3.16
CA GLN A 41 -7.83 10.05 -3.21
C GLN A 41 -7.08 10.00 -4.54
N LYS A 42 -7.15 8.87 -5.26
CA LYS A 42 -6.51 8.68 -6.56
C LYS A 42 -7.36 9.22 -7.70
N PHE A 43 -8.68 8.94 -7.71
CA PHE A 43 -9.55 9.27 -8.82
C PHE A 43 -10.45 10.46 -8.52
N GLN A 44 -10.41 11.44 -9.42
CA GLN A 44 -11.32 12.59 -9.41
C GLN A 44 -12.72 12.17 -9.85
N ASP A 45 -12.80 11.39 -10.92
CA ASP A 45 -14.06 10.94 -11.54
C ASP A 45 -14.01 9.45 -11.88
N VAL A 46 -15.14 8.76 -11.75
CA VAL A 46 -15.33 7.37 -12.17
C VAL A 46 -16.70 7.24 -12.84
N TRP A 47 -16.74 6.74 -14.08
CA TRP A 47 -17.96 6.60 -14.90
C TRP A 47 -18.12 5.19 -15.43
N MET A 48 -19.36 4.74 -15.58
CA MET A 48 -19.66 3.65 -16.49
C MET A 48 -19.27 4.07 -17.92
N LEU A 49 -18.89 3.14 -18.79
CA LEU A 49 -18.43 3.46 -20.16
C LEU A 49 -19.43 4.34 -20.95
N ASN A 50 -20.73 4.08 -20.81
CA ASN A 50 -21.79 4.84 -21.49
C ASN A 50 -21.95 6.27 -20.93
N GLU A 51 -21.46 6.55 -19.73
CA GLU A 51 -21.55 7.85 -19.03
C GLU A 51 -20.33 8.73 -19.23
N VAL A 52 -19.22 8.18 -19.77
CA VAL A 52 -17.99 8.94 -19.99
C VAL A 52 -18.27 10.20 -20.83
N PRO A 53 -17.83 11.40 -20.43
CA PRO A 53 -18.01 12.64 -21.18
C PRO A 53 -17.48 12.54 -22.62
N ALA A 54 -18.20 13.15 -23.57
CA ALA A 54 -17.87 13.06 -25.01
C ALA A 54 -16.51 13.69 -25.36
N GLU A 55 -16.04 14.61 -24.55
CA GLU A 55 -14.75 15.31 -24.72
C GLU A 55 -13.53 14.37 -24.70
N TYR A 56 -13.66 13.19 -24.05
CA TYR A 56 -12.58 12.19 -24.04
C TYR A 56 -12.52 11.31 -25.29
N HIS A 57 -13.47 11.47 -26.22
CA HIS A 57 -13.54 10.73 -27.49
C HIS A 57 -13.43 9.20 -27.36
N ILE A 58 -13.93 8.64 -26.25
CA ILE A 58 -13.93 7.19 -26.00
C ILE A 58 -15.12 6.54 -26.68
N SER A 59 -14.86 5.44 -27.39
CA SER A 59 -15.90 4.63 -28.01
C SER A 59 -16.83 4.03 -26.96
N LYS A 60 -18.14 4.18 -27.14
CA LYS A 60 -19.16 3.56 -26.28
C LYS A 60 -19.48 2.10 -26.67
N LYS A 61 -18.79 1.56 -27.68
CA LYS A 61 -18.93 0.14 -28.06
C LYS A 61 -18.22 -0.72 -27.02
N ASP A 62 -18.83 -1.84 -26.70
CA ASP A 62 -18.23 -2.86 -25.84
C ASP A 62 -16.94 -3.40 -26.50
N THR A 63 -15.83 -3.03 -25.95
CA THR A 63 -14.48 -3.42 -26.36
C THR A 63 -13.73 -4.10 -25.21
N GLY A 64 -14.47 -4.45 -24.15
CA GLY A 64 -13.93 -5.03 -22.92
C GLY A 64 -13.62 -4.00 -21.84
N VAL A 65 -13.84 -2.69 -22.09
CA VAL A 65 -13.81 -1.65 -21.05
C VAL A 65 -15.24 -1.44 -20.56
N ASP A 66 -15.45 -1.53 -19.27
CA ASP A 66 -16.79 -1.39 -18.64
C ASP A 66 -16.92 -0.04 -17.91
N ILE A 67 -15.80 0.46 -17.37
CA ILE A 67 -15.72 1.66 -16.53
C ILE A 67 -14.48 2.45 -16.93
N VAL A 68 -14.53 3.78 -16.79
CA VAL A 68 -13.38 4.67 -16.96
C VAL A 68 -13.21 5.49 -15.70
N ALA A 69 -12.00 5.56 -15.18
CA ALA A 69 -11.65 6.40 -14.05
C ALA A 69 -10.63 7.46 -14.47
N LYS A 70 -10.81 8.70 -14.01
CA LYS A 70 -9.91 9.82 -14.27
C LYS A 70 -9.22 10.23 -12.97
N ASP A 71 -7.92 10.30 -12.97
CA ASP A 71 -7.16 10.85 -11.85
C ASP A 71 -7.16 12.38 -11.82
N TYR A 72 -6.56 12.96 -10.78
CA TYR A 72 -6.47 14.43 -10.63
C TYR A 72 -5.53 15.07 -11.65
N ASP A 73 -4.66 14.29 -12.28
CA ASP A 73 -3.72 14.73 -13.34
C ASP A 73 -4.37 14.70 -14.73
N GLY A 74 -5.61 14.20 -14.81
CA GLY A 74 -6.36 14.08 -16.06
C GLY A 74 -6.11 12.79 -16.84
N ASN A 75 -5.29 11.86 -16.30
CA ASN A 75 -5.05 10.58 -16.93
C ASN A 75 -6.23 9.66 -16.79
N LEU A 76 -6.48 8.84 -17.82
CA LEU A 76 -7.59 7.91 -17.84
C LEU A 76 -7.13 6.47 -17.63
N THR A 77 -7.75 5.80 -16.67
CA THR A 77 -7.59 4.36 -16.42
C THR A 77 -8.79 3.62 -16.99
N ALA A 78 -8.53 2.66 -17.90
CA ALA A 78 -9.54 1.73 -18.36
C ALA A 78 -9.80 0.67 -17.28
N VAL A 79 -11.06 0.37 -16.98
CA VAL A 79 -11.41 -0.63 -15.95
C VAL A 79 -12.33 -1.68 -16.57
N GLN A 80 -12.02 -2.96 -16.34
CA GLN A 80 -12.89 -4.09 -16.67
C GLN A 80 -13.36 -4.77 -15.39
N ALA A 81 -14.65 -5.03 -15.27
CA ALA A 81 -15.30 -5.72 -14.17
C ALA A 81 -15.69 -7.16 -14.58
N LYS A 82 -15.18 -8.17 -13.90
CA LYS A 82 -15.43 -9.58 -14.21
C LYS A 82 -16.18 -10.29 -13.09
N PHE A 83 -17.44 -10.60 -13.33
CA PHE A 83 -18.28 -11.36 -12.42
C PHE A 83 -18.17 -12.86 -12.73
N TYR A 84 -17.22 -13.54 -12.10
CA TYR A 84 -16.95 -14.96 -12.34
C TYR A 84 -17.19 -15.82 -11.10
N LYS A 85 -17.61 -17.07 -11.34
CA LYS A 85 -17.66 -18.14 -10.31
C LYS A 85 -16.39 -18.99 -10.27
N GLY A 86 -15.49 -18.80 -11.20
CA GLY A 86 -14.26 -19.57 -11.37
C GLY A 86 -13.08 -18.69 -11.78
N LYS A 87 -12.05 -19.32 -12.36
CA LYS A 87 -10.79 -18.66 -12.73
C LYS A 87 -10.97 -17.62 -13.83
N VAL A 88 -10.33 -16.45 -13.67
CA VAL A 88 -10.19 -15.48 -14.76
C VAL A 88 -9.26 -16.07 -15.83
N SER A 89 -9.76 -16.21 -17.05
CA SER A 89 -9.02 -16.78 -18.18
C SER A 89 -8.35 -15.69 -19.02
N LYS A 90 -7.29 -16.11 -19.78
CA LYS A 90 -6.63 -15.22 -20.74
C LYS A 90 -7.61 -14.67 -21.77
N ALA A 91 -8.40 -15.53 -22.41
CA ALA A 91 -9.41 -15.13 -23.41
C ALA A 91 -10.42 -14.10 -22.86
N GLY A 92 -10.69 -14.14 -21.55
CA GLY A 92 -11.57 -13.19 -20.89
C GLY A 92 -11.02 -11.77 -20.76
N ILE A 93 -9.71 -11.58 -20.93
CA ILE A 93 -9.04 -10.28 -20.74
C ILE A 93 -8.35 -9.74 -22.01
N ASP A 94 -8.17 -10.54 -23.06
CA ASP A 94 -7.38 -10.18 -24.25
C ASP A 94 -7.95 -8.92 -24.96
N SER A 95 -9.27 -8.80 -25.11
CA SER A 95 -9.90 -7.61 -25.71
C SER A 95 -9.69 -6.35 -24.87
N PHE A 96 -9.74 -6.47 -23.56
CA PHE A 96 -9.50 -5.38 -22.62
C PHE A 96 -8.04 -4.91 -22.66
N VAL A 97 -7.09 -5.84 -22.67
CA VAL A 97 -5.66 -5.52 -22.77
C VAL A 97 -5.37 -4.79 -24.09
N ALA A 98 -5.95 -5.25 -25.20
CA ALA A 98 -5.82 -4.58 -26.50
C ALA A 98 -6.42 -3.16 -26.51
N GLU A 99 -7.61 -2.99 -25.92
CA GLU A 99 -8.28 -1.68 -25.83
C GLU A 99 -7.51 -0.71 -24.95
N THR A 100 -7.02 -1.17 -23.80
CA THR A 100 -6.19 -0.37 -22.88
C THR A 100 -4.89 0.10 -23.55
N GLY A 101 -4.39 -0.63 -24.54
CA GLY A 101 -3.21 -0.25 -25.34
C GLY A 101 -3.36 1.08 -26.11
N LYS A 102 -4.60 1.56 -26.33
CA LYS A 102 -4.85 2.84 -27.03
C LYS A 102 -4.28 4.04 -26.25
N LYS A 103 -3.89 5.10 -26.99
CA LYS A 103 -3.24 6.30 -26.43
C LYS A 103 -4.10 7.04 -25.39
N VAL A 104 -5.42 6.92 -25.46
CA VAL A 104 -6.35 7.60 -24.55
C VAL A 104 -6.25 7.11 -23.12
N TYR A 105 -5.82 5.88 -22.89
CA TYR A 105 -5.65 5.33 -21.54
C TYR A 105 -4.18 5.37 -21.14
N SER A 106 -3.91 5.71 -19.88
CA SER A 106 -2.58 5.63 -19.27
C SER A 106 -2.35 4.27 -18.60
N ALA A 107 -3.41 3.64 -18.10
CA ALA A 107 -3.35 2.43 -17.31
C ALA A 107 -4.58 1.54 -17.50
N GLY A 108 -4.49 0.28 -17.05
CA GLY A 108 -5.60 -0.66 -16.98
C GLY A 108 -5.84 -1.18 -15.56
N MET A 109 -7.10 -1.46 -15.24
CA MET A 109 -7.49 -2.04 -13.96
C MET A 109 -8.48 -3.19 -14.21
N LEU A 110 -8.17 -4.37 -13.66
CA LEU A 110 -9.06 -5.52 -13.70
C LEU A 110 -9.64 -5.75 -12.31
N VAL A 111 -10.97 -5.75 -12.21
CA VAL A 111 -11.69 -6.02 -10.97
C VAL A 111 -12.47 -7.32 -11.12
N SER A 112 -12.25 -8.27 -10.22
CA SER A 112 -12.85 -9.61 -10.29
C SER A 112 -13.57 -10.00 -9.01
N SER A 113 -14.71 -10.67 -9.15
CA SER A 113 -15.42 -11.31 -8.04
C SER A 113 -14.77 -12.62 -7.56
N THR A 114 -13.55 -12.92 -8.01
CA THR A 114 -12.75 -14.08 -7.59
C THR A 114 -11.29 -13.70 -7.47
N ASP A 115 -10.57 -14.35 -6.56
CA ASP A 115 -9.11 -14.23 -6.43
C ASP A 115 -8.37 -15.29 -7.27
N ASP A 116 -9.11 -16.15 -7.98
CA ASP A 116 -8.55 -17.25 -8.73
C ASP A 116 -8.25 -16.86 -10.18
N TRP A 117 -6.97 -16.83 -10.54
CA TRP A 117 -6.46 -16.39 -11.84
C TRP A 117 -5.74 -17.51 -12.58
N ASN A 118 -6.03 -17.64 -13.86
CA ASN A 118 -5.25 -18.53 -14.71
C ASN A 118 -3.82 -17.96 -14.91
N ARG A 119 -2.81 -18.82 -14.83
CA ARG A 119 -1.39 -18.46 -15.04
C ARG A 119 -1.15 -17.70 -16.36
N ASN A 120 -1.86 -18.08 -17.44
CA ASN A 120 -1.72 -17.40 -18.73
C ASN A 120 -2.33 -16.00 -18.72
N ALA A 121 -3.42 -15.77 -17.96
CA ALA A 121 -3.98 -14.42 -17.78
C ALA A 121 -3.00 -13.50 -17.04
N ARG A 122 -2.40 -13.98 -15.94
CA ARG A 122 -1.35 -13.24 -15.21
C ARG A 122 -0.19 -12.90 -16.14
N LYS A 123 0.33 -13.87 -16.89
CA LYS A 123 1.43 -13.66 -17.85
C LYS A 123 1.08 -12.62 -18.92
N THR A 124 -0.15 -12.60 -19.43
CA THR A 124 -0.58 -11.62 -20.43
C THR A 124 -0.49 -10.20 -19.87
N LEU A 125 -0.86 -9.98 -18.59
CA LEU A 125 -0.73 -8.68 -17.95
C LEU A 125 0.75 -8.30 -17.72
N ASP A 126 1.62 -9.28 -17.44
CA ASP A 126 3.06 -9.05 -17.23
C ASP A 126 3.78 -8.58 -18.52
N ASP A 127 3.27 -8.99 -19.67
CA ASP A 127 3.87 -8.64 -20.98
C ASP A 127 3.34 -7.31 -21.55
N THR A 128 2.51 -6.56 -20.81
CA THR A 128 1.94 -5.28 -21.28
C THR A 128 2.93 -4.11 -21.12
N THR A 129 2.85 -3.14 -22.04
CA THR A 129 3.65 -1.91 -21.99
C THR A 129 3.10 -0.86 -21.02
N LYS A 130 1.79 -0.92 -20.71
CA LYS A 130 1.13 -0.05 -19.75
C LYS A 130 0.95 -0.74 -18.41
N PRO A 131 0.92 0.02 -17.31
CA PRO A 131 0.67 -0.56 -15.99
C PRO A 131 -0.75 -1.12 -15.88
N PHE A 132 -0.86 -2.27 -15.23
CA PHE A 132 -2.14 -2.90 -14.90
C PHE A 132 -2.22 -3.18 -13.40
N THR A 133 -3.38 -2.90 -12.85
CA THR A 133 -3.74 -3.20 -11.46
C THR A 133 -4.82 -4.27 -11.43
N VAL A 134 -4.74 -5.17 -10.48
CA VAL A 134 -5.73 -6.22 -10.25
C VAL A 134 -6.35 -6.03 -8.86
N ILE A 135 -7.69 -6.03 -8.82
CA ILE A 135 -8.48 -6.03 -7.59
C ILE A 135 -9.28 -7.33 -7.54
N GLY A 136 -9.04 -8.14 -6.52
CA GLY A 136 -9.73 -9.40 -6.32
C GLY A 136 -10.88 -9.31 -5.31
N LEU A 137 -11.53 -10.45 -5.09
CA LEU A 137 -12.62 -10.63 -4.14
C LEU A 137 -12.22 -10.23 -2.72
N SER A 138 -11.01 -10.58 -2.31
CA SER A 138 -10.50 -10.27 -0.95
C SER A 138 -10.47 -8.76 -0.70
N GLN A 139 -10.03 -7.95 -1.65
CA GLN A 139 -10.01 -6.49 -1.52
C GLN A 139 -11.42 -5.91 -1.46
N LEU A 140 -12.34 -6.38 -2.31
CA LEU A 140 -13.74 -5.95 -2.31
C LEU A 140 -14.46 -6.27 -0.98
N ARG A 141 -14.16 -7.42 -0.38
CA ARG A 141 -14.69 -7.81 0.94
C ARG A 141 -14.17 -6.93 2.08
N HIS A 142 -12.93 -6.50 2.00
CA HIS A 142 -12.25 -5.72 3.03
C HIS A 142 -12.40 -4.19 2.84
N ALA A 143 -13.22 -3.76 1.88
CA ALA A 143 -13.49 -2.35 1.65
C ALA A 143 -13.79 -1.55 2.93
N ASP A 144 -13.27 -0.34 3.02
CA ASP A 144 -13.35 0.51 4.22
C ASP A 144 -14.59 1.43 4.24
N PHE A 145 -15.64 1.01 3.56
CA PHE A 145 -16.96 1.61 3.63
C PHE A 145 -18.05 0.55 3.88
N ASP A 146 -19.25 1.03 4.18
CA ASP A 146 -20.37 0.15 4.55
C ASP A 146 -21.19 -0.26 3.31
N TRP A 147 -20.98 -1.48 2.84
CA TRP A 147 -21.73 -2.06 1.72
C TRP A 147 -23.26 -2.12 1.93
N GLN A 148 -23.75 -2.06 3.19
CA GLN A 148 -25.19 -2.04 3.48
C GLN A 148 -25.93 -0.83 2.91
N LYS A 149 -25.20 0.27 2.73
CA LYS A 149 -25.76 1.51 2.20
C LYS A 149 -25.74 1.53 0.68
N PHE A 150 -25.12 0.55 0.04
CA PHE A 150 -25.16 0.40 -1.40
C PHE A 150 -26.56 -0.01 -1.87
N SER A 151 -27.04 0.62 -2.93
CA SER A 151 -28.31 0.32 -3.57
C SER A 151 -28.16 0.37 -5.08
N PHE A 152 -28.60 -0.68 -5.77
CA PHE A 152 -28.61 -0.72 -7.24
C PHE A 152 -29.53 0.33 -7.86
N ALA A 153 -30.51 0.85 -7.10
CA ALA A 153 -31.47 1.87 -7.55
C ALA A 153 -30.95 3.30 -7.37
N LYS A 154 -29.91 3.52 -6.56
CA LYS A 154 -29.35 4.84 -6.26
C LYS A 154 -27.88 4.88 -6.65
N GLU A 155 -27.61 5.16 -7.92
CA GLU A 155 -26.26 5.09 -8.52
C GLU A 155 -25.24 6.05 -7.92
N ASN A 156 -25.67 7.13 -7.25
CA ASN A 156 -24.81 8.15 -6.63
C ASN A 156 -24.77 8.07 -5.09
N THR A 157 -24.84 6.89 -4.52
CA THR A 157 -24.81 6.76 -3.07
C THR A 157 -23.38 7.03 -2.56
N ASN A 158 -23.18 8.16 -1.89
CA ASN A 158 -22.00 8.35 -1.04
C ASN A 158 -22.08 7.35 0.11
N LEU A 159 -21.34 6.27 -0.02
CA LEU A 159 -21.26 5.25 1.02
C LEU A 159 -20.39 5.83 2.15
N SER A 160 -20.92 5.83 3.34
CA SER A 160 -20.16 6.39 4.46
C SER A 160 -18.95 5.51 4.77
N LYS A 161 -17.80 6.17 4.93
CA LYS A 161 -16.59 5.58 5.50
C LYS A 161 -16.95 4.84 6.79
N LYS A 162 -16.29 3.73 7.08
CA LYS A 162 -16.36 3.10 8.40
C LYS A 162 -16.01 4.12 9.47
N LYS A 163 -16.54 3.96 10.68
CA LYS A 163 -16.26 4.90 11.78
C LYS A 163 -14.75 5.01 11.97
N PRO A 164 -14.21 6.26 12.07
CA PRO A 164 -12.79 6.46 12.29
C PRO A 164 -12.31 5.68 13.52
N LYS A 165 -11.16 5.06 13.42
CA LYS A 165 -10.51 4.43 14.58
C LYS A 165 -10.17 5.50 15.61
N LYS A 166 -10.48 5.20 16.88
CA LYS A 166 -10.08 6.06 18.00
C LYS A 166 -8.72 5.61 18.53
N LEU A 167 -7.87 6.56 18.85
CA LEU A 167 -6.62 6.28 19.54
C LEU A 167 -6.90 5.61 20.90
N ARG A 168 -6.11 4.62 21.20
CA ARG A 168 -6.05 4.02 22.53
C ARG A 168 -5.01 4.80 23.39
N PRO A 169 -5.14 4.83 24.71
CA PRO A 169 -4.24 5.61 25.57
C PRO A 169 -2.75 5.35 25.35
N TYR A 170 -2.36 4.09 25.12
CA TYR A 170 -0.98 3.76 24.85
C TYR A 170 -0.49 4.29 23.49
N GLN A 171 -1.37 4.41 22.49
CA GLN A 171 -1.04 4.99 21.19
C GLN A 171 -0.81 6.49 21.31
N GLU A 172 -1.63 7.18 22.10
CA GLU A 172 -1.43 8.60 22.43
C GLU A 172 -0.08 8.81 23.13
N THR A 173 0.27 7.92 24.07
CA THR A 173 1.58 7.94 24.74
C THR A 173 2.71 7.74 23.73
N ALA A 174 2.60 6.78 22.81
CA ALA A 174 3.61 6.52 21.79
C ALA A 174 3.80 7.74 20.86
N ILE A 175 2.71 8.39 20.45
CA ILE A 175 2.74 9.59 19.61
C ILE A 175 3.42 10.76 20.35
N ASN A 176 3.01 11.03 21.58
CA ASN A 176 3.58 12.13 22.38
C ASN A 176 5.08 11.91 22.67
N ASN A 177 5.47 10.67 22.99
CA ASN A 177 6.87 10.33 23.15
C ASN A 177 7.67 10.54 21.86
N SER A 178 7.11 10.14 20.70
CA SER A 178 7.76 10.33 19.41
C SER A 178 7.98 11.79 19.07
N LEU A 179 6.97 12.65 19.26
CA LEU A 179 7.09 14.09 19.06
C LEU A 179 8.19 14.71 19.94
N LYS A 180 8.23 14.30 21.20
CA LYS A 180 9.23 14.81 22.15
C LYS A 180 10.65 14.32 21.80
N TYR A 181 10.77 13.05 21.45
CA TYR A 181 12.04 12.41 21.16
C TYR A 181 12.68 12.94 19.86
N PHE A 182 11.90 13.11 18.80
CA PHE A 182 12.38 13.58 17.50
C PHE A 182 12.70 15.09 17.45
N LYS A 183 12.56 15.83 18.56
CA LYS A 183 13.09 17.19 18.66
C LYS A 183 14.62 17.22 18.82
N GLU A 184 15.18 16.16 19.39
CA GLU A 184 16.60 16.07 19.72
C GLU A 184 17.35 14.94 19.02
N HIS A 185 16.58 13.99 18.41
CA HIS A 185 17.13 12.77 17.83
C HIS A 185 16.57 12.53 16.42
N ASP A 186 17.37 11.95 15.54
CA ASP A 186 17.00 11.69 14.13
C ASP A 186 16.47 10.27 13.91
N ARG A 187 16.58 9.36 14.88
CA ARG A 187 16.17 7.95 14.76
C ARG A 187 15.74 7.34 16.09
N GLY A 188 14.77 6.43 16.05
CA GLY A 188 14.32 5.74 17.24
C GLY A 188 13.43 4.54 16.95
N LYS A 189 13.16 3.72 17.98
CA LYS A 189 12.42 2.45 17.88
C LYS A 189 11.04 2.53 18.51
N LEU A 190 10.07 1.97 17.81
CA LEU A 190 8.71 1.71 18.29
C LEU A 190 8.51 0.20 18.40
N ILE A 191 8.47 -0.32 19.62
CA ILE A 191 8.30 -1.75 19.89
C ILE A 191 6.85 -2.00 20.32
N MET A 192 6.08 -2.65 19.46
CA MET A 192 4.66 -2.92 19.72
C MET A 192 4.29 -4.33 19.28
N ALA A 193 3.59 -5.06 20.12
CA ALA A 193 3.14 -6.43 19.83
C ALA A 193 2.23 -6.47 18.57
N PRO A 194 2.16 -7.62 17.86
CA PRO A 194 1.22 -7.79 16.77
C PRO A 194 -0.22 -7.54 17.24
N GLY A 195 -1.07 -6.97 16.41
CA GLY A 195 -2.47 -6.67 16.76
C GLY A 195 -2.69 -5.42 17.65
N THR A 196 -1.64 -4.75 18.11
CA THR A 196 -1.76 -3.50 18.89
C THR A 196 -1.88 -2.25 18.03
N GLY A 197 -1.91 -2.39 16.69
CA GLY A 197 -2.13 -1.27 15.77
C GLY A 197 -0.87 -0.45 15.45
N LYS A 198 0.30 -1.09 15.28
CA LYS A 198 1.56 -0.45 14.85
C LYS A 198 1.37 0.47 13.64
N THR A 199 0.74 -0.03 12.58
CA THR A 199 0.50 0.70 11.32
C THR A 199 -0.32 1.96 11.53
N PHE A 200 -1.37 1.88 12.35
CA PHE A 200 -2.19 3.05 12.72
C PHE A 200 -1.41 4.04 13.58
N THR A 201 -0.65 3.55 14.56
CA THR A 201 0.17 4.40 15.43
C THR A 201 1.24 5.15 14.62
N SER A 202 1.91 4.50 13.67
CA SER A 202 2.92 5.16 12.83
C SER A 202 2.32 6.21 11.89
N LEU A 203 1.11 5.98 11.36
CA LEU A 203 0.37 7.02 10.62
C LEU A 203 0.14 8.25 11.52
N LYS A 204 -0.38 8.05 12.72
CA LYS A 204 -0.67 9.17 13.65
C LYS A 204 0.60 9.86 14.14
N ILE A 205 1.73 9.18 14.22
CA ILE A 205 3.04 9.79 14.45
C ILE A 205 3.43 10.69 13.25
N ALA A 206 3.27 10.21 12.01
CA ALA A 206 3.57 10.98 10.81
C ALA A 206 2.70 12.25 10.72
N GLU A 207 1.38 12.13 10.95
CA GLU A 207 0.46 13.28 11.02
C GLU A 207 0.85 14.29 12.11
N ALA A 208 1.21 13.79 13.29
CA ALA A 208 1.60 14.64 14.41
C ALA A 208 2.90 15.37 14.13
N LEU A 209 3.90 14.72 13.52
CA LEU A 209 5.16 15.36 13.10
C LEU A 209 4.93 16.40 12.02
N MET A 210 4.09 16.13 11.02
CA MET A 210 3.72 17.09 9.99
C MET A 210 3.12 18.36 10.60
N ARG A 211 2.20 18.22 11.57
CA ARG A 211 1.55 19.35 12.25
C ARG A 211 2.52 20.11 13.16
N ASP A 212 3.34 19.40 13.96
CA ASP A 212 4.34 20.02 14.87
C ASP A 212 5.36 20.84 14.08
N GLN A 213 5.81 20.35 12.93
CA GLN A 213 6.74 21.05 12.04
C GLN A 213 6.05 22.12 11.16
N LYS A 214 4.73 22.26 11.23
CA LYS A 214 3.91 23.19 10.43
C LYS A 214 4.16 23.09 8.93
N LYS A 215 4.38 21.86 8.45
CA LYS A 215 4.65 21.60 7.04
C LYS A 215 3.37 21.52 6.24
N LYS A 216 3.34 22.23 5.11
CA LYS A 216 2.27 22.10 4.11
C LYS A 216 2.39 20.81 3.29
N GLN A 217 3.61 20.32 3.14
CA GLN A 217 3.96 19.09 2.42
C GLN A 217 4.89 18.27 3.30
N PHE A 218 4.61 16.97 3.43
CA PHE A 218 5.37 16.07 4.28
C PHE A 218 5.65 14.76 3.55
N ASN A 219 6.93 14.51 3.25
CA ASN A 219 7.36 13.37 2.46
C ASN A 219 7.70 12.19 3.37
N VAL A 220 7.03 11.06 3.18
CA VAL A 220 7.23 9.83 3.96
C VAL A 220 7.67 8.70 3.05
N LEU A 221 8.68 7.95 3.47
CA LEU A 221 9.01 6.64 2.92
C LEU A 221 8.58 5.57 3.92
N TYR A 222 7.71 4.66 3.49
CA TYR A 222 7.28 3.52 4.30
C TYR A 222 7.82 2.23 3.70
N LEU A 223 8.74 1.56 4.41
CA LEU A 223 9.40 0.34 3.96
C LEU A 223 8.80 -0.89 4.64
N VAL A 224 8.47 -1.89 3.83
CA VAL A 224 7.91 -3.18 4.27
C VAL A 224 8.67 -4.36 3.67
N PRO A 225 8.63 -5.54 4.31
CA PRO A 225 9.36 -6.71 3.82
C PRO A 225 8.66 -7.49 2.69
N SER A 226 7.37 -7.24 2.43
CA SER A 226 6.62 -7.97 1.41
C SER A 226 5.57 -7.09 0.72
N ILE A 227 5.20 -7.50 -0.51
CA ILE A 227 4.17 -6.83 -1.31
C ILE A 227 2.81 -6.87 -0.61
N GLN A 228 2.47 -7.97 0.05
CA GLN A 228 1.23 -8.11 0.80
C GLN A 228 1.13 -7.07 1.93
N LEU A 229 2.19 -6.90 2.71
CA LEU A 229 2.24 -5.87 3.77
C LEU A 229 2.20 -4.46 3.18
N LEU A 230 2.80 -4.24 2.00
CA LEU A 230 2.72 -2.96 1.29
C LEU A 230 1.27 -2.62 0.98
N SER A 231 0.55 -3.53 0.31
CA SER A 231 -0.86 -3.34 -0.02
C SER A 231 -1.70 -3.06 1.23
N GLN A 232 -1.60 -3.90 2.26
CA GLN A 232 -2.34 -3.72 3.50
C GLN A 232 -2.06 -2.37 4.18
N THR A 233 -0.79 -1.96 4.21
CA THR A 233 -0.38 -0.69 4.85
C THR A 233 -0.89 0.51 4.06
N LEU A 234 -0.75 0.47 2.73
CA LEU A 234 -1.22 1.52 1.84
C LEU A 234 -2.73 1.76 2.02
N PHE A 235 -3.54 0.70 1.97
CA PHE A 235 -4.99 0.82 2.15
C PHE A 235 -5.35 1.28 3.57
N SER A 236 -4.69 0.74 4.59
CA SER A 236 -4.92 1.14 5.99
C SER A 236 -4.61 2.62 6.22
N TRP A 237 -3.51 3.13 5.67
CA TRP A 237 -3.14 4.54 5.81
C TRP A 237 -4.12 5.46 5.10
N ASN A 238 -4.52 5.13 3.85
CA ASN A 238 -5.53 5.90 3.12
C ASN A 238 -6.89 5.92 3.82
N SER A 239 -7.25 4.83 4.49
CA SER A 239 -8.49 4.74 5.26
C SER A 239 -8.45 5.54 6.56
N ASP A 240 -7.31 5.51 7.27
CA ASP A 240 -7.18 6.02 8.63
C ASP A 240 -6.60 7.45 8.68
N ILE A 241 -6.18 8.03 7.54
CA ILE A 241 -5.68 9.41 7.47
C ILE A 241 -6.73 10.41 7.97
N SER A 242 -6.31 11.46 8.66
CA SER A 242 -7.20 12.51 9.14
C SER A 242 -7.78 13.31 7.97
N ASP A 243 -9.06 13.67 8.05
CA ASP A 243 -9.81 14.33 6.96
C ASP A 243 -9.25 15.71 6.57
N ASP A 244 -8.43 16.33 7.42
CA ASP A 244 -7.75 17.61 7.18
C ASP A 244 -6.42 17.48 6.43
N ILE A 245 -5.97 16.24 6.18
CA ILE A 245 -4.73 15.93 5.45
C ILE A 245 -5.07 15.21 4.15
N HIS A 246 -4.63 15.77 3.03
CA HIS A 246 -4.62 15.04 1.76
C HIS A 246 -3.45 14.05 1.77
N MET A 247 -3.65 12.84 1.27
CA MET A 247 -2.55 11.87 1.14
C MET A 247 -2.37 11.42 -0.29
N THR A 248 -1.20 11.72 -0.84
CA THR A 248 -0.77 11.19 -2.12
C THR A 248 0.06 9.92 -1.91
N SER A 249 -0.40 8.81 -2.45
CA SER A 249 0.22 7.48 -2.27
C SER A 249 0.87 6.98 -3.54
N LEU A 250 2.14 6.57 -3.43
CA LEU A 250 2.88 5.90 -4.48
C LEU A 250 3.36 4.54 -3.99
N SER A 251 3.34 3.53 -4.86
CA SER A 251 3.90 2.21 -4.56
C SER A 251 5.12 1.91 -5.43
N VAL A 252 6.22 1.49 -4.79
CA VAL A 252 7.47 1.14 -5.47
C VAL A 252 7.80 -0.32 -5.19
N VAL A 253 7.78 -1.14 -6.24
CA VAL A 253 8.06 -2.57 -6.14
C VAL A 253 8.94 -2.98 -7.31
N SER A 254 10.11 -3.52 -7.03
CA SER A 254 10.97 -4.09 -8.07
C SER A 254 10.54 -5.53 -8.38
N ASP A 255 10.11 -5.76 -9.62
CA ASP A 255 9.96 -7.11 -10.18
C ASP A 255 11.35 -7.72 -10.43
N THR A 256 12.07 -8.09 -9.39
CA THR A 256 13.31 -8.82 -9.60
C THR A 256 12.96 -10.26 -10.03
N LYS A 257 13.37 -10.62 -11.24
CA LYS A 257 13.27 -12.01 -11.76
C LYS A 257 13.86 -13.05 -10.80
N ALA A 258 14.66 -12.63 -9.83
CA ALA A 258 15.23 -13.44 -8.77
C ALA A 258 14.17 -13.97 -7.78
N ASN A 259 13.08 -13.25 -7.54
CA ASN A 259 11.99 -13.71 -6.67
C ASN A 259 11.12 -14.79 -7.35
N LYS A 260 11.10 -14.85 -8.71
CA LYS A 260 10.34 -15.86 -9.46
C LYS A 260 10.86 -17.29 -9.30
N GLN A 261 12.07 -17.49 -8.76
CA GLN A 261 12.67 -18.84 -8.60
C GLN A 261 12.71 -19.37 -7.17
N LYS A 262 12.52 -18.52 -6.14
CA LYS A 262 12.65 -18.95 -4.73
C LYS A 262 11.35 -19.32 -4.03
N ASP A 263 10.21 -18.75 -4.44
CA ASP A 263 8.94 -19.02 -3.75
C ASP A 263 8.00 -19.85 -4.60
N LYS A 264 8.01 -21.16 -4.31
CA LYS A 264 7.03 -22.12 -4.83
C LYS A 264 5.70 -22.11 -4.05
N ASN A 265 5.47 -21.15 -3.19
CA ASN A 265 4.20 -20.99 -2.48
C ASN A 265 3.30 -20.05 -3.30
N ASP A 266 2.23 -20.60 -3.84
CA ASP A 266 1.22 -19.95 -4.70
C ASP A 266 0.42 -18.82 -4.02
N ASP A 267 0.76 -18.42 -2.78
CA ASP A 267 0.00 -17.46 -1.97
C ASP A 267 0.60 -16.04 -1.90
N ASP A 268 1.75 -15.77 -2.55
CA ASP A 268 2.32 -14.43 -2.57
C ASP A 268 1.67 -13.55 -3.64
N LEU A 269 1.08 -12.42 -3.19
CA LEU A 269 0.53 -11.39 -4.07
C LEU A 269 1.62 -10.87 -5.02
N GLY A 270 1.31 -10.83 -6.31
CA GLY A 270 2.15 -10.17 -7.30
C GLY A 270 2.08 -8.63 -7.16
N ALA A 271 3.07 -7.93 -7.72
CA ALA A 271 3.11 -6.46 -7.69
C ALA A 271 1.81 -5.81 -8.20
N ARG A 272 1.10 -6.44 -9.13
CA ARG A 272 -0.15 -5.95 -9.71
C ARG A 272 -1.36 -6.11 -8.79
N GLU A 273 -1.30 -6.99 -7.81
CA GLU A 273 -2.36 -7.26 -6.84
C GLU A 273 -2.32 -6.31 -5.64
N ILE A 274 -1.43 -5.31 -5.66
CA ILE A 274 -1.36 -4.23 -4.64
C ILE A 274 -2.65 -3.40 -4.63
N GLY A 275 -3.37 -3.34 -5.78
CA GLY A 275 -4.53 -2.45 -5.93
C GLY A 275 -4.16 -1.02 -6.34
N PHE A 276 -2.87 -0.68 -6.36
CA PHE A 276 -2.30 0.56 -6.87
C PHE A 276 -1.24 0.24 -7.93
N GLU A 277 -1.08 1.11 -8.91
CA GLU A 277 -0.03 0.96 -9.91
C GLU A 277 1.34 0.99 -9.23
N PRO A 278 2.07 -0.13 -9.25
CA PRO A 278 3.43 -0.12 -8.75
C PRO A 278 4.34 0.52 -9.80
N THR A 279 5.21 1.43 -9.41
CA THR A 279 6.31 1.83 -10.26
C THR A 279 7.55 1.02 -9.96
N THR A 280 8.24 0.59 -11.02
CA THR A 280 9.57 -0.02 -10.95
C THR A 280 10.61 0.90 -11.57
N ASN A 281 10.17 2.03 -12.12
CA ASN A 281 10.95 2.97 -12.90
C ASN A 281 11.27 4.22 -12.07
N VAL A 282 12.55 4.56 -12.03
CA VAL A 282 13.07 5.75 -11.34
C VAL A 282 12.47 7.04 -11.92
N GLN A 283 12.37 7.12 -13.25
CA GLN A 283 11.89 8.34 -13.92
C GLN A 283 10.41 8.59 -13.59
N ASP A 284 9.59 7.54 -13.58
CA ASP A 284 8.16 7.67 -13.22
C ASP A 284 8.00 8.23 -11.81
N LEU A 285 8.83 7.80 -10.85
CA LEU A 285 8.80 8.30 -9.48
C LEU A 285 9.16 9.78 -9.41
N VAL A 286 10.19 10.21 -10.16
CA VAL A 286 10.64 11.60 -10.20
C VAL A 286 9.62 12.49 -10.92
N ASP A 287 9.05 12.03 -12.02
CA ASP A 287 8.08 12.81 -12.82
C ASP A 287 6.76 12.94 -12.07
N HIS A 288 6.31 11.88 -11.42
CA HIS A 288 5.12 11.96 -10.56
C HIS A 288 5.31 12.94 -9.39
N TYR A 289 6.50 12.96 -8.79
CA TYR A 289 6.82 13.95 -7.76
C TYR A 289 6.70 15.39 -8.29
N LYS A 290 7.23 15.68 -9.49
CA LYS A 290 7.15 17.01 -10.11
C LYS A 290 5.71 17.43 -10.40
N LEU A 291 4.89 16.51 -10.91
CA LEU A 291 3.45 16.77 -11.14
C LEU A 291 2.73 17.13 -9.84
N ILE A 292 2.98 16.38 -8.74
CA ILE A 292 2.38 16.67 -7.43
C ILE A 292 2.84 18.04 -6.90
N GLU A 293 4.11 18.41 -7.14
CA GLU A 293 4.62 19.74 -6.76
C GLU A 293 3.87 20.87 -7.47
N GLU A 294 3.55 20.70 -8.76
CA GLU A 294 2.80 21.69 -9.55
C GLU A 294 1.38 21.89 -9.01
N HIS A 295 0.73 20.87 -8.49
CA HIS A 295 -0.62 20.98 -7.89
C HIS A 295 -0.64 21.74 -6.56
N ASN A 296 0.48 21.80 -5.85
CA ASN A 296 0.67 22.56 -4.61
C ASN A 296 -0.50 22.44 -3.60
N LEU A 297 -0.96 21.22 -3.38
CA LEU A 297 -2.07 20.93 -2.47
C LEU A 297 -1.69 21.31 -1.03
N PRO A 298 -2.58 21.99 -0.29
CA PRO A 298 -2.34 22.29 1.11
C PRO A 298 -2.48 21.03 1.97
N ASN A 299 -1.65 20.90 3.00
CA ASN A 299 -1.63 19.78 3.92
C ASN A 299 -1.50 18.43 3.21
N ASP A 300 -0.55 18.32 2.28
CA ASP A 300 -0.32 17.14 1.47
C ASP A 300 0.76 16.23 2.10
N MET A 301 0.37 15.04 2.56
CA MET A 301 1.28 13.98 2.99
C MET A 301 1.56 13.06 1.81
N ARG A 302 2.80 13.08 1.31
CA ARG A 302 3.25 12.28 0.17
C ARG A 302 3.95 11.04 0.67
N VAL A 303 3.35 9.89 0.43
CA VAL A 303 3.85 8.62 0.96
C VAL A 303 4.30 7.71 -0.16
N VAL A 304 5.57 7.35 -0.15
CA VAL A 304 6.11 6.28 -0.99
C VAL A 304 6.11 5.01 -0.16
N PHE A 305 5.24 4.08 -0.51
CA PHE A 305 5.23 2.72 0.04
C PHE A 305 6.15 1.85 -0.81
N SER A 306 7.17 1.25 -0.20
CA SER A 306 8.15 0.45 -0.93
C SER A 306 8.49 -0.84 -0.19
N THR A 307 8.84 -1.87 -0.94
CA THR A 307 9.50 -3.02 -0.34
C THR A 307 10.99 -2.72 -0.11
N TYR A 308 11.61 -3.35 0.88
CA TYR A 308 13.06 -3.20 1.09
C TYR A 308 13.88 -3.58 -0.14
N GLN A 309 13.41 -4.59 -0.90
CA GLN A 309 14.08 -5.04 -2.13
C GLN A 309 14.11 -3.98 -3.23
N SER A 310 13.23 -2.99 -3.15
CA SER A 310 13.12 -1.90 -4.14
C SER A 310 13.86 -0.63 -3.74
N ILE A 311 14.67 -0.69 -2.70
CA ILE A 311 15.35 0.49 -2.13
C ILE A 311 16.29 1.17 -3.15
N ASP A 312 16.86 0.42 -4.10
CA ASP A 312 17.71 0.97 -5.15
C ASP A 312 16.96 1.92 -6.09
N VAL A 313 15.67 1.69 -6.34
CA VAL A 313 14.82 2.61 -7.10
C VAL A 313 14.71 3.95 -6.36
N ILE A 314 14.51 3.91 -5.04
CA ILE A 314 14.43 5.11 -4.18
C ILE A 314 15.76 5.86 -4.18
N LYS A 315 16.89 5.14 -4.01
CA LYS A 315 18.24 5.74 -4.03
C LYS A 315 18.53 6.46 -5.34
N GLN A 316 18.20 5.83 -6.46
CA GLN A 316 18.43 6.43 -7.76
C GLN A 316 17.49 7.61 -8.01
N ALA A 317 16.21 7.51 -7.62
CA ALA A 317 15.27 8.61 -7.72
C ALA A 317 15.76 9.86 -6.95
N GLN A 318 16.34 9.68 -5.76
CA GLN A 318 16.91 10.80 -5.01
C GLN A 318 18.15 11.40 -5.64
N LYS A 319 18.95 10.62 -6.39
CA LYS A 319 20.05 11.17 -7.22
C LYS A 319 19.52 11.97 -8.40
N ASP A 320 18.38 11.56 -8.96
CA ASP A 320 17.76 12.16 -10.13
C ASP A 320 16.75 13.29 -9.77
N GLY A 321 16.76 13.74 -8.50
CA GLY A 321 16.03 14.92 -8.05
C GLY A 321 14.80 14.68 -7.16
N TYR A 322 14.50 13.43 -6.80
CA TYR A 322 13.49 13.18 -5.76
C TYR A 322 13.96 13.75 -4.41
N PRO A 323 13.11 14.42 -3.63
CA PRO A 323 13.54 15.10 -2.41
C PRO A 323 13.92 14.14 -1.27
N GLU A 324 14.56 14.72 -0.25
CA GLU A 324 14.76 14.06 1.03
C GLU A 324 13.43 13.77 1.70
N PHE A 325 13.28 12.59 2.30
CA PHE A 325 12.11 12.26 3.11
C PHE A 325 12.15 12.97 4.46
N ASP A 326 11.02 13.47 4.91
CA ASP A 326 10.89 14.04 6.25
C ASP A 326 10.87 12.93 7.32
N LEU A 327 10.26 11.78 6.96
CA LEU A 327 10.20 10.60 7.81
C LEU A 327 10.40 9.33 6.99
N ILE A 328 11.29 8.45 7.43
CA ILE A 328 11.42 7.09 6.93
C ILE A 328 10.89 6.15 8.01
N ILE A 329 9.92 5.31 7.67
CA ILE A 329 9.39 4.26 8.54
C ILE A 329 9.89 2.92 8.02
N ALA A 330 10.62 2.20 8.86
CA ALA A 330 11.09 0.85 8.58
C ALA A 330 10.23 -0.15 9.37
N ASP A 331 9.27 -0.79 8.69
CA ASP A 331 8.39 -1.77 9.32
C ASP A 331 9.06 -3.15 9.35
N GLU A 332 8.69 -3.95 10.36
CA GLU A 332 9.37 -5.20 10.70
C GLU A 332 10.91 -5.04 10.73
N ALA A 333 11.34 -3.97 11.40
CA ALA A 333 12.73 -3.51 11.42
C ALA A 333 13.75 -4.56 11.93
N HIS A 334 13.30 -5.64 12.60
CA HIS A 334 14.14 -6.78 12.94
C HIS A 334 14.75 -7.46 11.69
N ARG A 335 14.16 -7.27 10.50
CA ARG A 335 14.71 -7.77 9.22
C ARG A 335 15.86 -6.91 8.69
N THR A 336 16.01 -5.69 9.17
CA THR A 336 17.15 -4.82 8.82
C THR A 336 18.39 -5.09 9.67
N THR A 337 18.34 -6.11 10.54
CA THR A 337 19.47 -6.59 11.33
C THR A 337 20.22 -7.66 10.54
N GLY A 338 21.52 -7.75 10.72
CA GLY A 338 22.33 -8.81 10.12
C GLY A 338 23.80 -8.47 10.07
N ALA A 339 24.59 -9.46 9.66
CA ALA A 339 25.99 -9.31 9.36
C ALA A 339 26.13 -8.80 7.93
N ILE A 340 26.74 -7.64 7.75
CA ILE A 340 27.12 -7.12 6.44
C ILE A 340 28.47 -7.76 6.11
N ALA A 341 28.45 -8.93 5.46
CA ALA A 341 29.63 -9.45 4.82
C ALA A 341 29.88 -8.61 3.56
N GLU A 342 31.05 -8.01 3.42
CA GLU A 342 31.44 -7.16 2.28
C GLU A 342 31.30 -7.83 0.90
N LYS A 343 30.91 -9.09 0.81
CA LYS A 343 30.97 -9.89 -0.43
C LYS A 343 29.70 -10.60 -0.91
N GLU A 344 28.60 -10.68 -0.15
CA GLU A 344 27.40 -11.39 -0.64
C GLU A 344 26.08 -10.78 -0.18
N GLY A 345 25.43 -10.08 -1.02
CA GLY A 345 24.08 -10.31 -1.60
C GLY A 345 22.83 -9.99 -0.77
N ASP A 346 22.85 -9.53 0.50
CA ASP A 346 21.62 -9.15 1.23
C ASP A 346 21.74 -7.77 1.92
N THR A 347 22.36 -6.84 1.25
CA THR A 347 22.62 -5.48 1.74
C THR A 347 21.38 -4.55 1.66
N THR A 348 20.38 -4.88 0.85
CA THR A 348 19.22 -3.99 0.58
C THR A 348 18.44 -3.62 1.84
N PHE A 349 18.29 -4.54 2.80
CA PHE A 349 17.56 -4.26 4.05
C PHE A 349 18.31 -3.32 4.98
N THR A 350 19.65 -3.29 4.94
CA THR A 350 20.47 -2.43 5.82
C THR A 350 20.70 -1.03 5.24
N GLU A 351 20.42 -0.81 3.97
CA GLU A 351 20.63 0.46 3.29
C GLU A 351 19.80 1.61 3.86
N VAL A 352 18.67 1.30 4.47
CA VAL A 352 17.79 2.28 5.14
C VAL A 352 18.46 3.03 6.30
N HIS A 353 19.58 2.49 6.83
CA HIS A 353 20.23 3.07 8.02
C HIS A 353 21.03 4.33 7.72
N SER A 354 21.45 4.55 6.47
CA SER A 354 22.41 5.62 6.11
C SER A 354 21.81 6.64 5.16
N ASN A 355 22.05 7.92 5.44
CA ASN A 355 21.76 9.03 4.54
C ASN A 355 22.62 9.06 3.28
N THR A 356 23.70 8.29 3.22
CA THR A 356 24.48 8.09 1.99
C THR A 356 23.72 7.24 0.98
N ASN A 357 22.82 6.39 1.45
CA ASN A 357 22.01 5.50 0.63
C ASN A 357 20.62 6.11 0.39
N VAL A 358 19.84 6.34 1.45
CA VAL A 358 18.51 6.94 1.36
C VAL A 358 18.44 8.15 2.29
N LYS A 359 18.28 9.34 1.70
CA LYS A 359 18.22 10.59 2.46
C LYS A 359 16.88 10.74 3.17
N GLY A 360 16.93 10.94 4.49
CA GLY A 360 15.75 11.20 5.32
C GLY A 360 16.15 11.86 6.62
N LYS A 361 15.31 12.81 7.08
CA LYS A 361 15.56 13.60 8.29
C LYS A 361 15.33 12.79 9.55
N LEU A 362 14.24 12.02 9.57
CA LEU A 362 13.84 11.21 10.71
C LEU A 362 13.68 9.73 10.30
N ARG A 363 14.02 8.81 11.20
CA ARG A 363 13.82 7.36 11.01
C ARG A 363 13.11 6.73 12.18
N LEU A 364 11.97 6.11 11.90
CA LEU A 364 11.19 5.33 12.86
C LEU A 364 11.31 3.84 12.52
N TYR A 365 11.97 3.08 13.38
CA TYR A 365 12.09 1.63 13.27
C TYR A 365 11.00 0.96 14.08
N GLN A 366 10.05 0.30 13.42
CA GLN A 366 8.96 -0.37 14.12
C GLN A 366 9.03 -1.90 14.00
N THR A 367 8.80 -2.59 15.10
CA THR A 367 8.75 -4.06 15.14
C THR A 367 8.00 -4.55 16.38
N ALA A 368 7.52 -5.79 16.31
CA ALA A 368 7.02 -6.49 17.49
C ALA A 368 8.14 -7.20 18.27
N THR A 369 9.17 -7.63 17.57
CA THR A 369 10.21 -8.52 18.08
C THR A 369 11.59 -7.95 17.74
N PRO A 370 12.17 -7.09 18.61
CA PRO A 370 13.50 -6.55 18.37
C PRO A 370 14.55 -7.69 18.39
N LYS A 371 15.39 -7.73 17.37
CA LYS A 371 16.45 -8.71 17.24
C LYS A 371 17.77 -8.14 17.74
N ILE A 372 18.29 -8.77 18.79
CA ILE A 372 19.54 -8.37 19.44
C ILE A 372 20.52 -9.54 19.33
N TYR A 373 21.72 -9.28 18.83
CA TYR A 373 22.79 -10.26 18.78
C TYR A 373 23.60 -10.24 20.07
N ASP A 374 24.00 -11.42 20.54
CA ASP A 374 24.84 -11.55 21.74
C ASP A 374 26.26 -10.98 21.53
N GLN A 375 26.97 -10.74 22.63
CA GLN A 375 28.30 -10.16 22.57
C GLN A 375 29.32 -11.05 21.87
N ASN A 376 29.15 -12.38 21.92
CA ASN A 376 30.05 -13.33 21.27
C ASN A 376 29.86 -13.28 19.74
N ALA A 377 28.61 -13.20 19.25
CA ALA A 377 28.33 -13.03 17.84
C ALA A 377 28.90 -11.71 17.30
N LYS A 378 28.76 -10.60 18.06
CA LYS A 378 29.32 -9.29 17.69
C LYS A 378 30.85 -9.31 17.68
N LYS A 379 31.48 -10.00 18.65
CA LYS A 379 32.95 -10.13 18.75
C LYS A 379 33.51 -10.93 17.57
N LYS A 380 32.93 -12.09 17.26
CA LYS A 380 33.31 -12.91 16.10
C LYS A 380 33.16 -12.16 14.77
N ALA A 381 32.09 -11.38 14.61
CA ALA A 381 31.88 -10.57 13.43
C ALA A 381 32.98 -9.50 13.29
N LYS A 382 33.30 -8.80 14.38
CA LYS A 382 34.35 -7.77 14.40
C LYS A 382 35.74 -8.36 14.09
N GLU A 383 36.06 -9.55 14.59
CA GLU A 383 37.30 -10.28 14.29
C GLU A 383 37.42 -10.63 12.80
N ASN A 384 36.30 -10.81 12.10
CA ASN A 384 36.25 -11.09 10.68
C ASN A 384 35.99 -9.85 9.80
N SER A 385 36.13 -8.65 10.35
CA SER A 385 35.81 -7.37 9.64
C SER A 385 34.39 -7.27 9.12
N ILE A 386 33.43 -7.90 9.82
CA ILE A 386 32.03 -7.91 9.50
C ILE A 386 31.29 -6.92 10.42
N VAL A 387 30.53 -5.99 9.85
CA VAL A 387 29.65 -5.10 10.62
C VAL A 387 28.33 -5.80 10.89
N VAL A 388 27.94 -5.90 12.17
CA VAL A 388 26.65 -6.48 12.57
C VAL A 388 25.69 -5.37 12.98
N SER A 389 24.61 -5.20 12.23
CA SER A 389 23.49 -4.35 12.63
C SER A 389 22.64 -5.07 13.66
N SER A 390 22.63 -4.61 14.89
CA SER A 390 21.86 -5.17 16.01
C SER A 390 20.97 -4.10 16.61
N MET A 391 19.71 -4.42 16.95
CA MET A 391 18.73 -3.40 17.36
C MET A 391 19.03 -2.75 18.73
N ASP A 392 20.03 -3.22 19.46
CA ASP A 392 20.57 -2.55 20.65
C ASP A 392 21.63 -1.48 20.32
N ASP A 393 22.08 -1.41 19.04
CA ASP A 393 22.99 -0.35 18.61
C ASP A 393 22.21 0.97 18.40
N LYS A 394 22.40 1.88 19.35
CA LYS A 394 21.74 3.18 19.35
C LYS A 394 22.20 4.09 18.21
N SER A 395 23.40 3.89 17.68
CA SER A 395 23.89 4.69 16.55
C SER A 395 23.17 4.35 15.25
N ILE A 396 22.66 3.12 15.11
CA ILE A 396 21.93 2.63 13.95
C ILE A 396 20.42 2.81 14.12
N TYR A 397 19.87 2.41 15.28
CA TYR A 397 18.42 2.33 15.50
C TYR A 397 17.86 3.39 16.44
N GLY A 398 18.72 4.19 17.08
CA GLY A 398 18.30 5.13 18.13
C GLY A 398 17.85 4.43 19.42
N ASP A 399 17.27 5.20 20.32
CA ASP A 399 16.68 4.69 21.55
C ASP A 399 15.27 4.12 21.33
N GLU A 400 14.77 3.46 22.34
CA GLU A 400 13.40 2.97 22.39
C GLU A 400 12.47 4.12 22.82
N ILE A 401 11.66 4.59 21.89
CA ILE A 401 10.70 5.69 22.10
C ILE A 401 9.49 5.18 22.90
N PHE A 402 9.04 3.98 22.57
CA PHE A 402 7.88 3.36 23.21
C PHE A 402 7.94 1.84 23.09
N ARG A 403 7.48 1.15 24.15
CA ARG A 403 7.33 -0.32 24.18
C ARG A 403 5.96 -0.71 24.71
N LEU A 404 5.31 -1.62 23.99
CA LEU A 404 4.15 -2.39 24.46
C LEU A 404 4.35 -3.85 24.04
N GLY A 405 4.87 -4.65 24.95
CA GLY A 405 5.07 -6.09 24.75
C GLY A 405 3.75 -6.85 24.71
N PHE A 406 3.81 -8.11 24.25
CA PHE A 406 2.61 -8.96 24.18
C PHE A 406 2.00 -9.16 25.58
N GLY A 407 2.81 -9.51 26.58
CA GLY A 407 2.35 -9.71 27.97
C GLY A 407 1.70 -8.47 28.57
N ASP A 408 2.30 -7.29 28.34
CA ASP A 408 1.74 -6.01 28.81
C ASP A 408 0.40 -5.70 28.13
N ALA A 409 0.31 -5.99 26.82
CA ALA A 409 -0.91 -5.76 26.05
C ALA A 409 -2.05 -6.68 26.49
N VAL A 410 -1.75 -7.93 26.85
CA VAL A 410 -2.71 -8.88 27.44
C VAL A 410 -3.11 -8.43 28.86
N ALA A 411 -2.14 -8.10 29.72
CA ALA A 411 -2.40 -7.66 31.09
C ALA A 411 -3.27 -6.40 31.15
N GLN A 412 -3.15 -5.51 30.15
CA GLN A 412 -3.96 -4.30 30.02
C GLN A 412 -5.29 -4.52 29.25
N GLY A 413 -5.60 -5.76 28.85
CA GLY A 413 -6.83 -6.11 28.13
C GLY A 413 -6.91 -5.63 26.67
N TYR A 414 -5.80 -5.24 26.07
CA TYR A 414 -5.75 -4.83 24.67
C TYR A 414 -5.66 -6.01 23.69
N LEU A 415 -5.09 -7.12 24.15
CA LEU A 415 -5.03 -8.40 23.43
C LEU A 415 -5.65 -9.51 24.27
N THR A 416 -6.21 -10.50 23.59
CA THR A 416 -6.66 -11.74 24.24
C THR A 416 -5.46 -12.65 24.52
N ASP A 417 -5.46 -13.29 25.67
CA ASP A 417 -4.50 -14.34 25.99
C ASP A 417 -4.65 -15.53 25.05
N TYR A 418 -3.58 -16.24 24.78
CA TYR A 418 -3.61 -17.47 24.00
C TYR A 418 -3.06 -18.64 24.81
N LYS A 419 -3.68 -19.80 24.63
CA LYS A 419 -3.18 -21.07 25.16
C LYS A 419 -2.48 -21.81 24.03
N VAL A 420 -1.23 -22.17 24.22
CA VAL A 420 -0.54 -23.11 23.34
C VAL A 420 -0.96 -24.50 23.78
N SER A 421 -1.72 -25.24 22.97
CA SER A 421 -1.91 -26.67 23.14
C SER A 421 -0.65 -27.36 22.61
N VAL A 422 0.11 -27.99 23.49
CA VAL A 422 1.27 -28.83 23.17
C VAL A 422 0.79 -30.23 22.82
#